data_a05cdc726bf64c25d1193ad324c2582d
#
_entry.id   a05cdc726bf64c25d1193ad324c2582d
#
_cell.length_a   1.000
_cell.length_b   1.000
_cell.length_c   1.000
_cell.angle_alpha   90.00
_cell.angle_beta   90.00
_cell.angle_gamma   90.00
#
_symmetry.space_group_name_H-M   'P 1'
#
loop_
_entity.id
_entity.type
_entity.pdbx_description
1 polymer ?
#
loop_
_entity_poly.entity_id
_entity_poly.type
_entity_poly.pdbx_seq_one_letter_code
_entity_poly.pdbx_strand_id
1 'polypeptide(L)'
;SKVADQEAFAVAFFPSWQNARQFCQDAAQQRIALSMLRVSNSIETHTQLKLAGHENAIKWLERYLALRGCDQEKCMLTFGLTGTKQQISASKQQLKTLIRKYQGVNTGQLLGKKWQANRFRSPYLRDALWLKGYVVDTFETATDWQNVDSLMAKVEGVVRAGLRDENENVHVFTHLSHVYSQGCSLYTTYVYRNGSTFEQTLKRWQHLKHLASDTIVNNGGTISHQHGVGKDHAPYLDKEKGVQGMNLLNTLVDHFDEKQLLNPG
;
A
#
# COMPACT_ATOMS: atom_id res chain seq x y z
N SER A 1 3.32 -20.87 -18.20
CA SER A 1 3.55 -21.42 -16.85
C SER A 1 2.33 -22.18 -16.37
N LYS A 2 2.53 -23.25 -15.61
CA LYS A 2 1.44 -24.08 -15.07
C LYS A 2 0.66 -23.27 -14.04
N VAL A 3 -0.66 -23.25 -14.14
CA VAL A 3 -1.55 -22.65 -13.15
C VAL A 3 -1.50 -23.49 -11.88
N ALA A 4 -1.51 -22.84 -10.71
CA ALA A 4 -1.50 -23.54 -9.42
C ALA A 4 -2.81 -24.35 -9.21
N ASP A 5 -2.67 -25.53 -8.60
CA ASP A 5 -3.80 -26.44 -8.39
C ASP A 5 -4.84 -25.87 -7.41
N GLN A 6 -4.41 -25.06 -6.44
CA GLN A 6 -5.27 -24.48 -5.42
C GLN A 6 -4.86 -23.04 -5.08
N GLU A 7 -5.86 -22.24 -4.73
CA GLU A 7 -5.76 -20.90 -4.17
C GLU A 7 -6.52 -20.79 -2.85
N ALA A 8 -5.96 -20.08 -1.89
CA ALA A 8 -6.65 -19.80 -0.63
C ALA A 8 -6.33 -18.38 -0.17
N PHE A 9 -7.36 -17.58 0.05
CA PHE A 9 -7.24 -16.24 0.64
C PHE A 9 -7.84 -16.21 2.03
N ALA A 10 -7.18 -15.51 2.94
CA ALA A 10 -7.66 -15.33 4.30
C ALA A 10 -7.32 -13.95 4.84
N VAL A 11 -8.00 -13.57 5.92
CA VAL A 11 -7.83 -12.27 6.59
C VAL A 11 -7.51 -12.51 8.07
N ALA A 12 -6.57 -11.72 8.58
CA ALA A 12 -6.29 -11.63 10.00
C ALA A 12 -6.24 -10.14 10.41
N PHE A 13 -6.39 -9.89 11.71
CA PHE A 13 -6.26 -8.56 12.28
C PHE A 13 -5.20 -8.55 13.36
N PHE A 14 -4.42 -7.49 13.43
CA PHE A 14 -3.42 -7.26 14.47
C PHE A 14 -3.84 -6.08 15.35
N PRO A 15 -3.45 -6.07 16.64
CA PRO A 15 -3.86 -5.03 17.58
C PRO A 15 -3.27 -3.65 17.25
N SER A 16 -2.11 -3.61 16.56
CA SER A 16 -1.43 -2.37 16.19
C SER A 16 -0.65 -2.52 14.89
N TRP A 17 -0.26 -1.37 14.33
CA TRP A 17 0.65 -1.32 13.18
C TRP A 17 1.98 -2.03 13.45
N GLN A 18 2.55 -1.85 14.62
CA GLN A 18 3.83 -2.46 14.97
C GLN A 18 3.77 -3.99 14.97
N ASN A 19 2.72 -4.59 15.54
CA ASN A 19 2.51 -6.03 15.48
C ASN A 19 2.36 -6.53 14.05
N ALA A 20 1.58 -5.82 13.22
CA ALA A 20 1.35 -6.17 11.83
C ALA A 20 2.62 -6.06 10.97
N ARG A 21 3.40 -4.98 11.14
CA ARG A 21 4.67 -4.77 10.44
C ARG A 21 5.72 -5.83 10.81
N GLN A 22 5.88 -6.13 12.11
CA GLN A 22 6.81 -7.17 12.57
C GLN A 22 6.42 -8.55 12.06
N PHE A 23 5.12 -8.85 12.01
CA PHE A 23 4.62 -10.07 11.37
C PHE A 23 5.06 -10.13 9.90
N CYS A 24 4.89 -9.05 9.13
CA CYS A 24 5.28 -9.02 7.72
C CYS A 24 6.78 -9.22 7.53
N GLN A 25 7.59 -8.55 8.34
CA GLN A 25 9.04 -8.70 8.32
C GLN A 25 9.47 -10.14 8.59
N ASP A 26 8.96 -10.75 9.66
CA ASP A 26 9.27 -12.15 9.99
C ASP A 26 8.77 -13.12 8.92
N ALA A 27 7.57 -12.91 8.37
CA ALA A 27 7.03 -13.76 7.32
C ALA A 27 7.90 -13.73 6.05
N ALA A 28 8.39 -12.55 5.67
CA ALA A 28 9.29 -12.38 4.54
C ALA A 28 10.69 -12.99 4.80
N GLN A 29 11.27 -12.73 5.98
CA GLN A 29 12.60 -13.23 6.36
C GLN A 29 12.62 -14.74 6.55
N GLN A 30 11.54 -15.34 7.05
CA GLN A 30 11.35 -16.80 7.12
C GLN A 30 10.99 -17.42 5.77
N ARG A 31 10.83 -16.61 4.72
CA ARG A 31 10.49 -17.05 3.35
C ARG A 31 9.23 -17.94 3.32
N ILE A 32 8.21 -17.57 4.11
CA ILE A 32 6.93 -18.29 4.07
C ILE A 32 6.36 -18.12 2.65
N ALA A 33 6.00 -19.24 2.02
CA ALA A 33 5.48 -19.24 0.66
C ALA A 33 4.08 -18.60 0.61
N LEU A 34 4.04 -17.34 0.21
CA LEU A 34 2.84 -16.52 0.04
C LEU A 34 2.72 -16.08 -1.41
N SER A 35 1.53 -16.10 -1.97
CA SER A 35 1.24 -15.51 -3.28
C SER A 35 0.81 -14.06 -3.19
N MET A 36 0.39 -13.64 -2.01
CA MET A 36 -0.01 -12.27 -1.72
C MET A 36 0.12 -12.01 -0.21
N LEU A 37 0.59 -10.82 0.12
CA LEU A 37 0.57 -10.33 1.50
C LEU A 37 0.34 -8.81 1.44
N ARG A 38 -0.73 -8.35 2.11
CA ARG A 38 -1.07 -6.94 2.20
C ARG A 38 -1.50 -6.62 3.62
N VAL A 39 -0.86 -5.63 4.22
CA VAL A 39 -1.23 -5.11 5.54
C VAL A 39 -1.66 -3.66 5.44
N SER A 40 -2.90 -3.40 5.78
CA SER A 40 -3.48 -2.06 5.88
C SER A 40 -3.22 -1.47 7.26
N ASN A 41 -2.83 -0.19 7.33
CA ASN A 41 -2.77 0.52 8.61
C ASN A 41 -4.18 0.70 9.21
N SER A 42 -4.29 1.23 10.43
CA SER A 42 -5.59 1.36 11.12
C SER A 42 -6.57 2.24 10.34
N ILE A 43 -6.11 3.34 9.74
CA ILE A 43 -6.95 4.26 8.96
C ILE A 43 -7.52 3.55 7.72
N GLU A 44 -6.67 2.85 6.98
CA GLU A 44 -7.13 2.07 5.82
C GLU A 44 -8.07 0.94 6.24
N THR A 45 -7.76 0.24 7.33
CA THR A 45 -8.60 -0.84 7.87
C THR A 45 -9.99 -0.32 8.18
N HIS A 46 -10.12 0.78 8.89
CA HIS A 46 -11.42 1.40 9.17
C HIS A 46 -12.14 1.85 7.90
N THR A 47 -11.41 2.46 6.96
CA THR A 47 -11.96 2.88 5.67
C THR A 47 -12.53 1.69 4.89
N GLN A 48 -11.78 0.60 4.81
CA GLN A 48 -12.21 -0.62 4.11
C GLN A 48 -13.41 -1.29 4.78
N LEU A 49 -13.44 -1.35 6.12
CA LEU A 49 -14.58 -1.90 6.86
C LEU A 49 -15.85 -1.07 6.64
N LYS A 50 -15.76 0.27 6.63
CA LYS A 50 -16.90 1.14 6.31
C LYS A 50 -17.40 0.94 4.88
N LEU A 51 -16.50 0.83 3.91
CA LEU A 51 -16.86 0.65 2.49
C LEU A 51 -17.39 -0.77 2.18
N ALA A 52 -17.14 -1.75 3.03
CA ALA A 52 -17.58 -3.13 2.81
C ALA A 52 -19.11 -3.30 2.85
N GLY A 53 -19.87 -2.32 3.33
CA GLY A 53 -21.30 -2.43 3.58
C GLY A 53 -21.60 -3.44 4.72
N HIS A 54 -22.85 -3.86 4.90
CA HIS A 54 -23.24 -4.83 5.94
C HIS A 54 -22.93 -4.37 7.38
N GLU A 55 -23.39 -3.17 7.74
CA GLU A 55 -23.09 -2.51 9.03
C GLU A 55 -23.22 -3.43 10.26
N ASN A 56 -24.28 -4.24 10.34
CA ASN A 56 -24.49 -5.13 11.48
C ASN A 56 -23.41 -6.22 11.57
N ALA A 57 -23.01 -6.82 10.44
CA ALA A 57 -21.96 -7.83 10.42
C ALA A 57 -20.60 -7.22 10.80
N ILE A 58 -20.32 -5.99 10.33
CA ILE A 58 -19.09 -5.26 10.71
C ILE A 58 -19.10 -4.92 12.19
N LYS A 59 -20.20 -4.42 12.77
CA LYS A 59 -20.31 -4.15 14.21
C LYS A 59 -20.05 -5.40 15.07
N TRP A 60 -20.57 -6.56 14.65
CA TRP A 60 -20.28 -7.82 15.34
C TRP A 60 -18.82 -8.24 15.22
N LEU A 61 -18.24 -8.11 14.04
CA LEU A 61 -16.83 -8.37 13.82
C LEU A 61 -15.96 -7.46 14.70
N GLU A 62 -16.23 -6.15 14.74
CA GLU A 62 -15.48 -5.20 15.54
C GLU A 62 -15.56 -5.48 17.04
N ARG A 63 -16.75 -5.84 17.54
CA ARG A 63 -16.91 -6.29 18.95
C ARG A 63 -16.09 -7.55 19.26
N TYR A 64 -16.14 -8.53 18.36
CA TYR A 64 -15.34 -9.75 18.50
C TYR A 64 -13.83 -9.43 18.49
N LEU A 65 -13.38 -8.60 17.59
CA LEU A 65 -11.97 -8.16 17.47
C LEU A 65 -11.53 -7.39 18.71
N ALA A 66 -12.34 -6.47 19.22
CA ALA A 66 -12.06 -5.70 20.44
C ALA A 66 -11.90 -6.63 21.66
N LEU A 67 -12.77 -7.65 21.84
CA LEU A 67 -12.64 -8.67 22.87
C LEU A 67 -11.34 -9.50 22.75
N ARG A 68 -10.73 -9.51 21.56
CA ARG A 68 -9.48 -10.22 21.27
C ARG A 68 -8.27 -9.28 21.25
N GLY A 69 -8.41 -8.01 21.67
CA GLY A 69 -7.35 -7.02 21.75
C GLY A 69 -7.09 -6.24 20.46
N CYS A 70 -7.89 -6.46 19.40
CA CYS A 70 -7.81 -5.72 18.13
C CYS A 70 -8.92 -4.66 18.09
N ASP A 71 -8.68 -3.50 18.69
CA ASP A 71 -9.65 -2.41 18.82
C ASP A 71 -9.39 -1.28 17.80
N GLN A 72 -9.30 -0.03 18.22
CA GLN A 72 -9.23 1.14 17.33
C GLN A 72 -7.98 1.18 16.44
N GLU A 73 -6.85 0.72 16.97
CA GLU A 73 -5.58 0.68 16.23
C GLU A 73 -5.38 -0.58 15.38
N LYS A 74 -6.46 -1.39 15.22
CA LYS A 74 -6.38 -2.65 14.48
C LYS A 74 -5.93 -2.45 13.04
N CYS A 75 -5.01 -3.32 12.61
CA CYS A 75 -4.49 -3.38 11.25
C CYS A 75 -4.94 -4.69 10.59
N MET A 76 -5.45 -4.59 9.36
CA MET A 76 -5.97 -5.75 8.63
C MET A 76 -4.90 -6.34 7.71
N LEU A 77 -4.63 -7.62 7.87
CA LEU A 77 -3.81 -8.42 6.97
C LEU A 77 -4.71 -9.20 6.02
N THR A 78 -4.49 -9.06 4.73
CA THR A 78 -5.01 -9.99 3.71
C THR A 78 -3.84 -10.78 3.14
N PHE A 79 -3.95 -12.09 3.08
CA PHE A 79 -2.91 -12.94 2.52
C PHE A 79 -3.47 -14.04 1.62
N GLY A 80 -2.68 -14.40 0.62
CA GLY A 80 -2.99 -15.43 -0.35
C GLY A 80 -1.94 -16.55 -0.34
N LEU A 81 -2.40 -17.75 -0.59
CA LEU A 81 -1.58 -18.95 -0.73
C LEU A 81 -1.97 -19.65 -2.03
N THR A 82 -0.98 -20.01 -2.84
CA THR A 82 -1.16 -20.77 -4.07
C THR A 82 -0.18 -21.94 -4.10
N GLY A 83 -0.58 -23.05 -4.68
CA GLY A 83 0.28 -24.21 -4.82
C GLY A 83 -0.47 -25.52 -4.63
N THR A 84 0.26 -26.61 -4.33
CA THR A 84 -0.31 -27.88 -3.97
C THR A 84 -0.96 -27.86 -2.59
N LYS A 85 -1.85 -28.80 -2.30
CA LYS A 85 -2.52 -28.93 -0.99
C LYS A 85 -1.49 -29.02 0.16
N GLN A 86 -0.38 -29.70 -0.05
CA GLN A 86 0.67 -29.85 0.97
C GLN A 86 1.39 -28.53 1.23
N GLN A 87 1.79 -27.78 0.17
CA GLN A 87 2.42 -26.47 0.30
C GLN A 87 1.53 -25.48 1.03
N ILE A 88 0.26 -25.39 0.64
CA ILE A 88 -0.72 -24.51 1.29
C ILE A 88 -0.90 -24.89 2.77
N SER A 89 -0.95 -26.19 3.09
CA SER A 89 -1.09 -26.66 4.48
C SER A 89 0.12 -26.26 5.33
N ALA A 90 1.33 -26.44 4.82
CA ALA A 90 2.56 -26.08 5.52
C ALA A 90 2.61 -24.56 5.78
N SER A 91 2.37 -23.74 4.73
CA SER A 91 2.33 -22.27 4.89
C SER A 91 1.26 -21.81 5.87
N LYS A 92 0.08 -22.41 5.85
CA LYS A 92 -0.99 -22.11 6.83
C LYS A 92 -0.55 -22.39 8.27
N GLN A 93 0.17 -23.47 8.51
CA GLN A 93 0.66 -23.81 9.86
C GLN A 93 1.68 -22.80 10.34
N GLN A 94 2.65 -22.42 9.50
CA GLN A 94 3.65 -21.39 9.80
C GLN A 94 2.98 -20.05 10.10
N LEU A 95 2.07 -19.60 9.21
CA LEU A 95 1.34 -18.35 9.39
C LEU A 95 0.51 -18.34 10.68
N LYS A 96 -0.16 -19.45 11.02
CA LYS A 96 -0.93 -19.56 12.26
C LYS A 96 -0.06 -19.33 13.49
N THR A 97 1.15 -19.89 13.51
CA THR A 97 2.10 -19.70 14.60
C THR A 97 2.56 -18.24 14.66
N LEU A 98 2.90 -17.67 13.51
CA LEU A 98 3.41 -16.31 13.43
C LEU A 98 2.32 -15.26 13.76
N ILE A 99 1.07 -15.45 13.29
CA ILE A 99 -0.07 -14.60 13.65
C ILE A 99 -0.27 -14.58 15.16
N ARG A 100 -0.18 -15.74 15.83
CA ARG A 100 -0.31 -15.83 17.30
C ARG A 100 0.84 -15.13 18.02
N LYS A 101 2.08 -15.27 17.52
CA LYS A 101 3.27 -14.60 18.09
C LYS A 101 3.05 -13.09 18.18
N TYR A 102 2.42 -12.50 17.17
CA TYR A 102 2.13 -11.07 17.10
C TYR A 102 0.70 -10.71 17.53
N GLN A 103 0.07 -11.55 18.35
CA GLN A 103 -1.25 -11.32 18.95
C GLN A 103 -2.36 -11.11 17.92
N GLY A 104 -2.16 -11.61 16.70
CA GLY A 104 -3.14 -11.49 15.63
C GLY A 104 -4.33 -12.42 15.79
N VAL A 105 -5.48 -11.97 15.27
CA VAL A 105 -6.74 -12.72 15.22
C VAL A 105 -7.01 -13.14 13.79
N ASN A 106 -6.91 -14.44 13.51
CA ASN A 106 -7.24 -14.99 12.19
C ASN A 106 -8.76 -15.17 12.07
N THR A 107 -9.39 -14.45 11.15
CA THR A 107 -10.83 -14.53 10.87
C THR A 107 -11.18 -15.54 9.77
N GLY A 108 -10.19 -16.26 9.27
CA GLY A 108 -10.37 -17.34 8.31
C GLY A 108 -10.62 -16.88 6.87
N GLN A 109 -11.23 -17.77 6.09
CA GLN A 109 -11.36 -17.59 4.65
C GLN A 109 -12.60 -16.81 4.20
N LEU A 110 -13.59 -16.60 5.05
CA LEU A 110 -14.85 -15.97 4.65
C LEU A 110 -14.63 -14.54 4.10
N LEU A 111 -13.90 -13.72 4.85
CA LEU A 111 -13.53 -12.37 4.41
C LEU A 111 -12.54 -12.41 3.23
N GLY A 112 -11.62 -13.38 3.23
CA GLY A 112 -10.66 -13.57 2.12
C GLY A 112 -11.35 -13.91 0.80
N LYS A 113 -12.35 -14.78 0.80
CA LYS A 113 -13.15 -15.09 -0.39
C LYS A 113 -13.94 -13.89 -0.90
N LYS A 114 -14.51 -13.08 0.02
CA LYS A 114 -15.21 -11.84 -0.34
C LYS A 114 -14.23 -10.84 -0.97
N TRP A 115 -13.03 -10.69 -0.41
CA TRP A 115 -11.98 -9.86 -1.00
C TRP A 115 -11.60 -10.37 -2.39
N GLN A 116 -11.35 -11.68 -2.55
CA GLN A 116 -11.00 -12.30 -3.84
C GLN A 116 -12.06 -12.03 -4.91
N ALA A 117 -13.33 -12.13 -4.57
CA ALA A 117 -14.44 -11.86 -5.51
C ALA A 117 -14.52 -10.39 -5.94
N ASN A 118 -14.09 -9.46 -5.08
CA ASN A 118 -14.21 -8.02 -5.32
C ASN A 118 -12.90 -7.33 -5.72
N ARG A 119 -11.75 -8.03 -5.72
CA ARG A 119 -10.42 -7.45 -5.92
C ARG A 119 -10.25 -6.63 -7.20
N PHE A 120 -11.02 -6.95 -8.24
CA PHE A 120 -10.98 -6.25 -9.53
C PHE A 120 -11.99 -5.10 -9.65
N ARG A 121 -12.80 -4.83 -8.62
CA ARG A 121 -13.79 -3.76 -8.61
C ARG A 121 -13.28 -2.44 -8.02
N SER A 122 -12.16 -2.48 -7.30
CA SER A 122 -11.57 -1.29 -6.66
C SER A 122 -11.29 -0.12 -7.60
N PRO A 123 -10.85 -0.31 -8.87
CA PRO A 123 -10.60 0.79 -9.79
C PRO A 123 -11.84 1.66 -10.07
N TYR A 124 -13.03 1.07 -10.08
CA TYR A 124 -14.28 1.80 -10.32
C TYR A 124 -14.68 2.76 -9.19
N LEU A 125 -14.07 2.62 -7.99
CA LEU A 125 -14.31 3.54 -6.89
C LEU A 125 -13.79 4.94 -7.22
N ARG A 126 -12.71 5.07 -8.01
CA ARG A 126 -12.15 6.35 -8.44
C ARG A 126 -13.19 7.19 -9.18
N ASP A 127 -13.84 6.60 -10.19
CA ASP A 127 -14.86 7.30 -10.98
C ASP A 127 -16.06 7.67 -10.12
N ALA A 128 -16.51 6.77 -9.25
CA ALA A 128 -17.62 7.02 -8.33
C ALA A 128 -17.34 8.16 -7.35
N LEU A 129 -16.10 8.30 -6.89
CA LEU A 129 -15.67 9.39 -6.02
C LEU A 129 -15.53 10.71 -6.79
N TRP A 130 -15.01 10.67 -8.00
CA TRP A 130 -14.91 11.84 -8.86
C TRP A 130 -16.28 12.48 -9.12
N LEU A 131 -17.29 11.66 -9.44
CA LEU A 131 -18.67 12.13 -9.61
C LEU A 131 -19.29 12.77 -8.35
N LYS A 132 -18.70 12.49 -7.18
CA LYS A 132 -19.10 13.07 -5.90
C LYS A 132 -18.21 14.25 -5.47
N GLY A 133 -17.34 14.72 -6.36
CA GLY A 133 -16.46 15.85 -6.08
C GLY A 133 -15.21 15.49 -5.29
N TYR A 134 -14.74 14.24 -5.32
CA TYR A 134 -13.50 13.81 -4.67
C TYR A 134 -12.47 13.33 -5.68
N VAL A 135 -11.23 13.67 -5.42
CA VAL A 135 -10.05 13.16 -6.13
C VAL A 135 -9.44 12.05 -5.31
N VAL A 136 -9.07 10.97 -5.98
CA VAL A 136 -8.30 9.85 -5.38
C VAL A 136 -7.05 9.65 -6.20
N ASP A 137 -5.91 9.63 -5.53
CA ASP A 137 -4.66 9.24 -6.17
C ASP A 137 -3.79 8.43 -5.21
N THR A 138 -2.73 7.85 -5.77
CA THR A 138 -1.84 6.94 -5.06
C THR A 138 -0.39 7.20 -5.44
N PHE A 139 0.51 6.81 -4.57
CA PHE A 139 1.93 6.62 -4.87
C PHE A 139 2.45 5.41 -4.13
N GLU A 140 3.51 4.81 -4.64
CA GLU A 140 4.17 3.67 -4.03
C GLU A 140 5.67 3.91 -3.98
N THR A 141 6.23 3.77 -2.78
CA THR A 141 7.66 3.81 -2.50
C THR A 141 8.09 2.50 -1.86
N ALA A 142 9.38 2.24 -1.81
CA ALA A 142 9.94 1.11 -1.05
C ALA A 142 11.14 1.57 -0.22
N THR A 143 11.34 0.92 0.91
CA THR A 143 12.45 1.21 1.82
C THR A 143 12.79 0.00 2.68
N ASP A 144 13.95 0.03 3.34
CA ASP A 144 14.37 -1.00 4.30
C ASP A 144 13.49 -1.01 5.54
N TRP A 145 13.35 -2.18 6.19
CA TRP A 145 12.49 -2.37 7.36
C TRP A 145 12.71 -1.37 8.48
N GLN A 146 13.95 -0.94 8.70
CA GLN A 146 14.29 0.04 9.74
C GLN A 146 13.70 1.44 9.49
N ASN A 147 13.41 1.78 8.25
CA ASN A 147 12.93 3.10 7.84
C ASN A 147 11.41 3.17 7.61
N VAL A 148 10.73 2.01 7.58
CA VAL A 148 9.29 1.91 7.20
C VAL A 148 8.42 2.84 8.02
N ASP A 149 8.51 2.78 9.35
CA ASP A 149 7.64 3.55 10.25
C ASP A 149 7.89 5.06 10.12
N SER A 150 9.17 5.44 10.06
CA SER A 150 9.57 6.85 9.92
C SER A 150 9.16 7.44 8.57
N LEU A 151 9.41 6.72 7.48
CA LEU A 151 9.05 7.17 6.13
C LEU A 151 7.52 7.28 5.98
N MET A 152 6.78 6.27 6.41
CA MET A 152 5.31 6.28 6.36
C MET A 152 4.74 7.48 7.13
N ALA A 153 5.19 7.69 8.37
CA ALA A 153 4.69 8.78 9.20
C ALA A 153 4.96 10.17 8.59
N LYS A 154 6.17 10.37 8.04
CA LYS A 154 6.55 11.63 7.39
C LYS A 154 5.72 11.89 6.14
N VAL A 155 5.61 10.90 5.25
CA VAL A 155 4.89 11.06 3.98
C VAL A 155 3.39 11.25 4.23
N GLU A 156 2.78 10.43 5.08
CA GLU A 156 1.38 10.64 5.45
C GLU A 156 1.16 12.01 6.12
N GLY A 157 2.09 12.45 6.96
CA GLY A 157 2.01 13.73 7.66
C GLY A 157 2.00 14.92 6.72
N VAL A 158 2.92 14.99 5.76
CA VAL A 158 2.99 16.11 4.81
C VAL A 158 1.81 16.12 3.85
N VAL A 159 1.37 14.95 3.37
CA VAL A 159 0.21 14.86 2.47
C VAL A 159 -1.08 15.23 3.21
N ARG A 160 -1.27 14.74 4.44
CA ARG A 160 -2.45 15.07 5.27
C ARG A 160 -2.54 16.56 5.58
N ALA A 161 -1.42 17.23 5.74
CA ALA A 161 -1.36 18.67 6.02
C ALA A 161 -1.38 19.54 4.74
N GLY A 162 -1.13 18.98 3.57
CA GLY A 162 -0.76 19.70 2.36
C GLY A 162 -1.83 20.65 1.80
N LEU A 163 -3.10 20.53 2.20
CA LEU A 163 -4.17 21.45 1.77
C LEU A 163 -4.77 22.26 2.93
N ARG A 164 -4.10 22.31 4.09
CA ARG A 164 -4.63 23.06 5.26
C ARG A 164 -4.82 24.55 4.99
N ASP A 165 -3.92 25.15 4.21
CA ASP A 165 -4.01 26.57 3.86
C ASP A 165 -5.23 26.89 2.98
N GLU A 166 -5.79 25.87 2.34
CA GLU A 166 -7.05 25.96 1.58
C GLU A 166 -8.27 25.52 2.39
N ASN A 167 -8.13 25.29 3.72
CA ASN A 167 -9.17 24.72 4.60
C ASN A 167 -9.72 23.37 4.10
N GLU A 168 -8.89 22.58 3.40
CA GLU A 168 -9.27 21.26 2.90
C GLU A 168 -8.52 20.15 3.66
N ASN A 169 -9.25 19.08 3.93
CA ASN A 169 -8.72 17.90 4.61
C ASN A 169 -8.36 16.82 3.60
N VAL A 170 -7.17 16.25 3.73
CA VAL A 170 -6.74 15.10 2.95
C VAL A 170 -6.84 13.84 3.80
N HIS A 171 -7.67 12.89 3.36
CA HIS A 171 -7.75 11.56 3.96
C HIS A 171 -6.65 10.70 3.39
N VAL A 172 -5.68 10.29 4.22
CA VAL A 172 -4.47 9.56 3.82
C VAL A 172 -4.37 8.28 4.61
N PHE A 173 -4.05 7.20 3.91
CA PHE A 173 -3.83 5.88 4.50
C PHE A 173 -2.85 5.05 3.67
N THR A 174 -2.17 4.11 4.33
CA THR A 174 -1.09 3.33 3.73
C THR A 174 -1.24 1.84 4.02
N HIS A 175 -0.84 1.02 3.07
CA HIS A 175 -0.63 -0.41 3.28
C HIS A 175 0.73 -0.86 2.78
N LEU A 176 1.25 -1.95 3.35
CA LEU A 176 2.35 -2.70 2.78
C LEU A 176 1.80 -3.54 1.62
N SER A 177 2.33 -3.31 0.42
CA SER A 177 1.88 -3.94 -0.82
C SER A 177 2.78 -5.12 -1.20
N HIS A 178 4.09 -4.91 -1.15
CA HIS A 178 5.10 -5.91 -1.43
C HIS A 178 6.08 -6.01 -0.26
N VAL A 179 6.40 -7.24 0.13
CA VAL A 179 7.30 -7.50 1.26
C VAL A 179 8.48 -8.34 0.80
N TYR A 180 9.67 -7.91 1.21
CA TYR A 180 10.95 -8.50 0.89
C TYR A 180 11.71 -8.82 2.19
N SER A 181 12.73 -9.65 2.13
CA SER A 181 13.57 -9.95 3.30
C SER A 181 14.21 -8.70 3.89
N GLN A 182 14.60 -7.73 3.05
CA GLN A 182 15.30 -6.51 3.45
C GLN A 182 14.37 -5.34 3.77
N GLY A 183 13.21 -5.26 3.14
CA GLY A 183 12.30 -4.12 3.27
C GLY A 183 10.91 -4.41 2.73
N CYS A 184 10.14 -3.36 2.50
CA CYS A 184 8.81 -3.47 1.90
C CYS A 184 8.45 -2.22 1.11
N SER A 185 7.38 -2.33 0.30
CA SER A 185 6.77 -1.16 -0.30
C SER A 185 5.66 -0.59 0.56
N LEU A 186 5.54 0.73 0.52
CA LEU A 186 4.52 1.54 1.14
C LEU A 186 3.61 2.10 0.04
N TYR A 187 2.42 1.54 -0.07
CA TYR A 187 1.41 2.01 -1.01
C TYR A 187 0.46 2.96 -0.29
N THR A 188 0.54 4.23 -0.61
CA THR A 188 -0.26 5.28 0.03
C THR A 188 -1.35 5.77 -0.90
N THR A 189 -2.57 5.81 -0.38
CA THR A 189 -3.74 6.39 -1.05
C THR A 189 -4.14 7.67 -0.32
N TYR A 190 -4.48 8.70 -1.08
CA TYR A 190 -5.01 9.94 -0.54
C TYR A 190 -6.24 10.42 -1.29
N VAL A 191 -7.17 10.99 -0.53
CA VAL A 191 -8.48 11.42 -1.01
C VAL A 191 -8.74 12.83 -0.49
N TYR A 192 -9.15 13.73 -1.37
CA TYR A 192 -9.49 15.12 -1.04
C TYR A 192 -10.60 15.63 -1.95
N ARG A 193 -11.24 16.75 -1.61
CA ARG A 193 -12.24 17.36 -2.48
C ARG A 193 -11.58 18.04 -3.67
N ASN A 194 -12.21 17.92 -4.84
CA ASN A 194 -11.78 18.70 -6.01
C ASN A 194 -11.86 20.20 -5.71
N GLY A 195 -11.17 21.01 -6.50
CA GLY A 195 -11.29 22.45 -6.48
C GLY A 195 -12.60 22.93 -7.16
N SER A 196 -12.87 24.23 -7.09
CA SER A 196 -13.99 24.86 -7.79
C SER A 196 -13.83 24.86 -9.32
N THR A 197 -12.57 24.74 -9.79
CA THR A 197 -12.24 24.60 -11.22
C THR A 197 -11.30 23.40 -11.43
N PHE A 198 -11.15 22.99 -12.69
CA PHE A 198 -10.17 21.95 -13.05
C PHE A 198 -8.74 22.37 -12.72
N GLU A 199 -8.39 23.63 -13.01
CA GLU A 199 -7.04 24.19 -12.75
C GLU A 199 -6.72 24.17 -11.25
N GLN A 200 -7.67 24.49 -10.39
CA GLN A 200 -7.49 24.41 -8.95
C GLN A 200 -7.28 22.95 -8.51
N THR A 201 -8.09 22.03 -9.07
CA THR A 201 -7.96 20.60 -8.79
C THR A 201 -6.58 20.07 -9.19
N LEU A 202 -6.10 20.47 -10.39
CA LEU A 202 -4.79 20.09 -10.89
C LEU A 202 -3.66 20.64 -10.02
N LYS A 203 -3.74 21.90 -9.58
CA LYS A 203 -2.76 22.50 -8.67
C LYS A 203 -2.70 21.77 -7.33
N ARG A 204 -3.84 21.40 -6.73
CA ARG A 204 -3.91 20.59 -5.50
C ARG A 204 -3.20 19.25 -5.70
N TRP A 205 -3.50 18.57 -6.81
CA TRP A 205 -2.87 17.30 -7.15
C TRP A 205 -1.36 17.41 -7.29
N GLN A 206 -0.88 18.39 -8.07
CA GLN A 206 0.55 18.65 -8.28
C GLN A 206 1.25 18.94 -6.95
N HIS A 207 0.65 19.78 -6.11
CA HIS A 207 1.19 20.14 -4.80
C HIS A 207 1.35 18.92 -3.88
N LEU A 208 0.30 18.09 -3.76
CA LEU A 208 0.35 16.88 -2.93
C LEU A 208 1.36 15.84 -3.44
N LYS A 209 1.43 15.66 -4.78
CA LYS A 209 2.44 14.80 -5.41
C LYS A 209 3.85 15.28 -5.12
N HIS A 210 4.09 16.57 -5.25
CA HIS A 210 5.39 17.17 -4.97
C HIS A 210 5.82 16.99 -3.52
N LEU A 211 4.94 17.30 -2.56
CA LEU A 211 5.20 17.08 -1.13
C LEU A 211 5.54 15.61 -0.83
N ALA A 212 4.80 14.67 -1.39
CA ALA A 212 5.05 13.25 -1.21
C ALA A 212 6.41 12.85 -1.81
N SER A 213 6.67 13.22 -3.06
CA SER A 213 7.88 12.85 -3.80
C SER A 213 9.15 13.40 -3.15
N ASP A 214 9.15 14.68 -2.77
CA ASP A 214 10.28 15.29 -2.04
C ASP A 214 10.52 14.61 -0.69
N THR A 215 9.44 14.30 0.05
CA THR A 215 9.58 13.62 1.34
C THR A 215 10.15 12.21 1.16
N ILE A 216 9.72 11.47 0.15
CA ILE A 216 10.19 10.13 -0.17
C ILE A 216 11.70 10.15 -0.44
N VAL A 217 12.16 10.94 -1.41
CA VAL A 217 13.58 10.93 -1.81
C VAL A 217 14.51 11.48 -0.74
N ASN A 218 14.06 12.47 0.03
CA ASN A 218 14.85 13.07 1.12
C ASN A 218 14.93 12.16 2.37
N ASN A 219 14.14 11.06 2.42
CA ASN A 219 14.15 10.11 3.53
C ASN A 219 14.50 8.67 3.11
N GLY A 220 15.17 8.50 1.96
CA GLY A 220 15.72 7.22 1.53
C GLY A 220 14.70 6.21 1.02
N GLY A 221 13.52 6.68 0.59
CA GLY A 221 12.58 5.88 -0.17
C GLY A 221 12.88 5.91 -1.66
N THR A 222 12.57 4.83 -2.40
CA THR A 222 12.61 4.90 -3.87
C THR A 222 11.47 5.77 -4.38
N ILE A 223 11.75 6.62 -5.38
CA ILE A 223 10.75 7.58 -5.89
C ILE A 223 9.54 6.87 -6.52
N SER A 224 9.75 5.71 -7.10
CA SER A 224 8.70 4.91 -7.71
C SER A 224 8.98 3.42 -7.54
N HIS A 225 8.02 2.70 -6.99
CA HIS A 225 8.05 1.25 -6.91
C HIS A 225 6.94 0.66 -7.78
N GLN A 226 7.31 -0.05 -8.86
CA GLN A 226 6.43 -0.69 -9.85
C GLN A 226 5.51 0.22 -10.68
N HIS A 227 5.45 1.52 -10.41
CA HIS A 227 4.57 2.46 -11.14
C HIS A 227 5.26 3.11 -12.35
N GLY A 228 6.55 2.85 -12.58
CA GLY A 228 7.35 3.54 -13.58
C GLY A 228 7.71 4.97 -13.17
N VAL A 229 8.61 5.58 -13.92
CA VAL A 229 9.08 6.94 -13.61
C VAL A 229 8.13 7.99 -14.15
N GLY A 230 7.90 8.00 -15.45
CA GLY A 230 7.06 9.00 -16.12
C GLY A 230 7.52 10.44 -15.85
N LYS A 231 6.67 11.38 -16.22
CA LYS A 231 6.94 12.82 -16.00
C LYS A 231 6.84 13.23 -14.53
N ASP A 232 6.05 12.52 -13.74
CA ASP A 232 5.81 12.87 -12.33
C ASP A 232 7.02 12.58 -11.44
N HIS A 233 7.79 11.54 -11.76
CA HIS A 233 8.91 11.09 -10.94
C HIS A 233 10.29 11.46 -11.52
N ALA A 234 10.39 11.77 -12.82
CA ALA A 234 11.63 12.11 -13.48
C ALA A 234 12.42 13.23 -12.76
N PRO A 235 11.78 14.33 -12.26
CA PRO A 235 12.49 15.42 -11.56
C PRO A 235 13.19 14.99 -10.25
N TYR A 236 12.94 13.80 -9.74
CA TYR A 236 13.47 13.29 -8.47
C TYR A 236 14.55 12.22 -8.65
N LEU A 237 14.76 11.72 -9.89
CA LEU A 237 15.69 10.62 -10.16
C LEU A 237 17.13 10.95 -9.77
N ASP A 238 17.57 12.18 -10.00
CA ASP A 238 18.92 12.63 -9.68
C ASP A 238 19.26 12.41 -8.21
N LYS A 239 18.30 12.71 -7.32
CA LYS A 239 18.45 12.54 -5.87
C LYS A 239 18.56 11.06 -5.49
N GLU A 240 17.88 10.18 -6.20
CA GLU A 240 17.87 8.74 -5.91
C GLU A 240 19.07 8.03 -6.55
N LYS A 241 19.36 8.30 -7.81
CA LYS A 241 20.36 7.57 -8.58
C LYS A 241 21.76 8.17 -8.48
N GLY A 242 21.85 9.47 -8.14
CA GLY A 242 23.09 10.22 -8.12
C GLY A 242 23.71 10.37 -9.52
N VAL A 243 24.81 11.12 -9.59
CA VAL A 243 25.46 11.47 -10.88
C VAL A 243 25.85 10.24 -11.70
N GLN A 244 26.45 9.23 -11.07
CA GLN A 244 26.92 8.03 -11.78
C GLN A 244 25.76 7.17 -12.30
N GLY A 245 24.69 7.03 -11.49
CA GLY A 245 23.49 6.30 -11.92
C GLY A 245 22.79 7.00 -13.10
N MET A 246 22.67 8.33 -13.06
CA MET A 246 22.09 9.10 -14.16
C MET A 246 22.93 9.02 -15.44
N ASN A 247 24.27 9.11 -15.33
CA ASN A 247 25.16 8.95 -16.48
C ASN A 247 25.00 7.58 -17.14
N LEU A 248 24.89 6.52 -16.33
CA LEU A 248 24.67 5.15 -16.85
C LEU A 248 23.30 5.06 -17.55
N LEU A 249 22.24 5.57 -16.95
CA LEU A 249 20.91 5.59 -17.55
C LEU A 249 20.89 6.33 -18.88
N ASN A 250 21.48 7.53 -18.93
CA ASN A 250 21.57 8.32 -20.16
C ASN A 250 22.35 7.60 -21.24
N THR A 251 23.49 6.98 -20.91
CA THR A 251 24.27 6.19 -21.86
C THR A 251 23.45 5.04 -22.46
N LEU A 252 22.65 4.35 -21.65
CA LEU A 252 21.77 3.29 -22.14
C LEU A 252 20.66 3.82 -23.04
N VAL A 253 20.03 4.93 -22.64
CA VAL A 253 18.98 5.58 -23.45
C VAL A 253 19.57 6.02 -24.81
N ASP A 254 20.67 6.73 -24.81
CA ASP A 254 21.32 7.22 -26.04
C ASP A 254 21.74 6.07 -26.97
N HIS A 255 22.17 4.92 -26.39
CA HIS A 255 22.55 3.75 -27.17
C HIS A 255 21.35 3.06 -27.85
N PHE A 256 20.23 2.92 -27.16
CA PHE A 256 19.06 2.18 -27.67
C PHE A 256 18.03 3.07 -28.36
N ASP A 257 18.05 4.38 -28.11
CA ASP A 257 17.11 5.36 -28.67
C ASP A 257 17.84 6.63 -29.14
N GLU A 258 18.78 6.45 -30.08
CA GLU A 258 19.59 7.54 -30.68
C GLU A 258 18.75 8.74 -31.17
N LYS A 259 17.52 8.50 -31.57
CA LYS A 259 16.59 9.53 -32.06
C LYS A 259 15.68 10.11 -30.98
N GLN A 260 15.81 9.64 -29.74
CA GLN A 260 15.00 10.07 -28.59
C GLN A 260 13.50 10.05 -28.87
N LEU A 261 13.03 8.95 -29.49
CA LEU A 261 11.61 8.74 -29.83
C LEU A 261 10.82 8.06 -28.71
N LEU A 262 11.50 7.38 -27.78
CA LEU A 262 10.89 6.70 -26.65
C LEU A 262 10.86 7.63 -25.44
N ASN A 263 9.67 7.94 -24.94
CA ASN A 263 9.46 8.84 -23.80
C ASN A 263 10.20 10.18 -23.91
N PRO A 264 9.99 10.93 -24.99
CA PRO A 264 10.65 12.21 -25.15
C PRO A 264 10.26 13.16 -24.01
N GLY A 265 11.22 13.53 -23.18
CA GLY A 265 11.34 14.56 -22.16
C GLY A 265 10.18 14.93 -21.30
#